data_8f6560d8bfc95122ad7e81a4c9e61dbb
#
_entry.id   8f6560d8bfc95122ad7e81a4c9e61dbb
#
_cell.length_a   1.000
_cell.length_b   1.000
_cell.length_c   1.000
_cell.angle_alpha   90.00
_cell.angle_beta   90.00
_cell.angle_gamma   90.00
#
_symmetry.space_group_name_H-M   'P 1'
#
loop_
_entity.id
_entity.type
_entity.pdbx_description
1 polymer ?
#
loop_
_entity_poly.entity_id
_entity_poly.type
_entity_poly.pdbx_seq_one_letter_code
_entity_poly.pdbx_strand_id
1 'polypeptide(L)'
;MNDKQLLKDAMRVLKETSRTFYIPITFLQKDLKLAVATAYLAMRALDEIEDHESVDNDTKHDILMQVSELLKHPFNEEAYITALGSVKEKMPEVTLRIADWIQVC
;
A
#
# COMPACT_ATOMS: atom_id res chain seq x y z
N MET A 1 -12.90 6.82 -6.26
CA MET A 1 -12.44 7.83 -5.28
C MET A 1 -11.78 8.97 -6.04
N ASN A 2 -12.12 10.22 -5.73
CA ASN A 2 -11.49 11.35 -6.40
C ASN A 2 -10.13 11.69 -5.75
N ASP A 3 -9.33 12.49 -6.45
CA ASP A 3 -7.97 12.81 -5.99
C ASP A 3 -7.95 13.55 -4.66
N LYS A 4 -8.94 14.39 -4.41
CA LYS A 4 -9.01 15.15 -3.15
C LYS A 4 -9.21 14.20 -1.97
N GLN A 5 -10.13 13.26 -2.09
CA GLN A 5 -10.38 12.28 -1.05
C GLN A 5 -9.20 11.33 -0.90
N LEU A 6 -8.62 10.91 -2.02
CA LEU A 6 -7.45 10.03 -2.00
C LEU A 6 -6.28 10.70 -1.30
N LEU A 7 -6.02 11.97 -1.59
CA LEU A 7 -4.94 12.72 -0.92
C LEU A 7 -5.18 12.80 0.58
N LYS A 8 -6.40 13.10 1.00
CA LYS A 8 -6.75 13.17 2.41
C LYS A 8 -6.50 11.84 3.12
N ASP A 9 -6.95 10.75 2.52
CA ASP A 9 -6.78 9.42 3.10
C ASP A 9 -5.32 9.00 3.10
N ALA A 10 -4.59 9.26 2.02
CA ALA A 10 -3.18 8.93 1.93
C ALA A 10 -2.37 9.66 3.01
N MET A 11 -2.63 10.95 3.21
CA MET A 11 -1.92 11.72 4.24
C MET A 11 -2.25 11.24 5.64
N ARG A 12 -3.49 10.81 5.89
CA ARG A 12 -3.86 10.25 7.18
C ARG A 12 -3.12 8.95 7.44
N VAL A 13 -3.14 8.03 6.48
CA VAL A 13 -2.47 6.73 6.62
C VAL A 13 -0.96 6.90 6.73
N LEU A 14 -0.40 7.84 5.95
CA LEU A 14 1.03 8.16 6.01
C LEU A 14 1.43 8.65 7.41
N LYS A 15 0.64 9.52 8.01
CA LYS A 15 0.91 10.04 9.36
C LYS A 15 0.90 8.92 10.39
N GLU A 16 -0.04 7.99 10.27
CA GLU A 16 -0.13 6.84 11.17
C GLU A 16 1.00 5.84 10.96
N THR A 17 1.50 5.74 9.73
CA THR A 17 2.48 4.73 9.34
C THR A 17 3.92 5.21 9.52
N SER A 18 4.21 6.47 9.18
CA SER A 18 5.56 7.00 9.29
C SER A 18 5.55 8.52 9.47
N ARG A 19 5.77 8.98 10.68
CA ARG A 19 5.90 10.41 10.96
C ARG A 19 7.14 11.01 10.30
N THR A 20 8.19 10.23 10.18
CA THR A 20 9.44 10.68 9.57
C THR A 20 9.23 11.16 8.14
N PHE A 21 8.47 10.40 7.36
CA PHE A 21 8.18 10.77 5.98
C PHE A 21 6.98 11.72 5.86
N TYR A 22 6.04 11.66 6.80
CA TYR A 22 4.87 12.53 6.78
C TYR A 22 5.26 14.00 6.77
N ILE A 23 6.16 14.40 7.67
CA ILE A 23 6.51 15.81 7.85
C ILE A 23 7.07 16.42 6.57
N PRO A 24 8.13 15.87 5.93
CA PRO A 24 8.65 16.47 4.69
C PRO A 24 7.65 16.43 3.54
N ILE A 25 6.80 15.40 3.47
CA ILE A 25 5.82 15.31 2.39
C ILE A 25 4.74 16.38 2.51
N THR A 26 4.40 16.83 3.72
CA THR A 26 3.41 17.90 3.90
C THR A 26 3.83 19.22 3.24
N PHE A 27 5.11 19.43 3.00
CA PHE A 27 5.62 20.66 2.39
C PHE A 27 5.60 20.62 0.86
N LEU A 28 5.29 19.49 0.25
CA LEU A 28 5.23 19.38 -1.21
C LEU A 28 3.95 19.99 -1.75
N GLN A 29 4.01 20.48 -3.01
CA GLN A 29 2.80 20.95 -3.68
C GLN A 29 1.84 19.77 -3.90
N LYS A 30 0.56 20.08 -4.09
CA LYS A 30 -0.53 19.12 -4.07
C LYS A 30 -0.31 17.88 -4.95
N ASP A 31 0.03 18.08 -6.22
CA ASP A 31 0.17 16.94 -7.15
C ASP A 31 1.36 16.06 -6.79
N LEU A 32 2.47 16.68 -6.42
CA LEU A 32 3.66 15.95 -5.99
C LEU A 32 3.42 15.25 -4.66
N LYS A 33 2.71 15.91 -3.76
CA LYS A 33 2.34 15.33 -2.47
C LYS A 33 1.55 14.03 -2.66
N LEU A 34 0.55 14.06 -3.54
CA LEU A 34 -0.27 12.87 -3.83
C LEU A 34 0.59 11.75 -4.41
N ALA A 35 1.43 12.07 -5.39
CA ALA A 35 2.27 11.06 -6.05
C ALA A 35 3.26 10.43 -5.08
N VAL A 36 3.95 11.24 -4.28
CA VAL A 36 4.96 10.72 -3.35
C VAL A 36 4.32 9.96 -2.20
N ALA A 37 3.23 10.48 -1.64
CA ALA A 37 2.56 9.81 -0.54
C ALA A 37 2.02 8.44 -0.95
N THR A 38 1.36 8.36 -2.10
CA THR A 38 0.78 7.09 -2.56
C THR A 38 1.87 6.09 -2.97
N ALA A 39 2.95 6.55 -3.58
CA ALA A 39 4.08 5.67 -3.90
C ALA A 39 4.70 5.08 -2.65
N TYR A 40 4.91 5.91 -1.63
CA TYR A 40 5.43 5.44 -0.35
C TYR A 40 4.49 4.42 0.30
N LEU A 41 3.19 4.69 0.29
CA LEU A 41 2.20 3.79 0.90
C LEU A 41 2.13 2.45 0.16
N ALA A 42 2.26 2.45 -1.17
CA ALA A 42 2.30 1.20 -1.93
C ALA A 42 3.51 0.36 -1.53
N MET A 43 4.68 0.98 -1.40
CA MET A 43 5.88 0.29 -0.92
C MET A 43 5.70 -0.23 0.51
N ARG A 44 5.15 0.58 1.38
CA ARG A 44 4.92 0.20 2.77
C ARG A 44 3.94 -0.95 2.88
N ALA A 45 2.93 -0.98 2.00
CA ALA A 45 1.96 -2.06 1.96
C ALA A 45 2.64 -3.42 1.75
N LEU A 46 3.61 -3.47 0.84
CA LEU A 46 4.36 -4.69 0.57
C LEU A 46 5.34 -5.04 1.69
N ASP A 47 5.98 -4.03 2.27
CA ASP A 47 6.90 -4.23 3.40
C ASP A 47 6.18 -4.86 4.60
N GLU A 48 4.94 -4.47 4.85
CA GLU A 48 4.16 -5.06 5.94
C GLU A 48 3.93 -6.56 5.75
N ILE A 49 3.78 -7.01 4.51
CA ILE A 49 3.67 -8.43 4.21
C ILE A 49 5.02 -9.11 4.45
N GLU A 50 6.09 -8.53 3.92
CA GLU A 50 7.44 -9.10 4.00
C GLU A 50 7.93 -9.22 5.44
N ASP A 51 7.67 -8.19 6.25
CA ASP A 51 8.21 -8.11 7.61
C ASP A 51 7.31 -8.73 8.68
N HIS A 52 6.13 -9.23 8.31
CA HIS A 52 5.17 -9.72 9.30
C HIS A 52 5.66 -11.02 9.96
N GLU A 53 5.88 -10.97 11.27
CA GLU A 53 6.49 -12.07 12.01
C GLU A 53 5.61 -13.31 12.10
N SER A 54 4.30 -13.15 12.11
CA SER A 54 3.38 -14.28 12.28
C SER A 54 3.04 -15.00 10.98
N VAL A 55 3.60 -14.56 9.86
CA VAL A 55 3.41 -15.21 8.55
C VAL A 55 4.70 -15.95 8.20
N ASP A 56 4.59 -17.23 7.86
CA ASP A 56 5.77 -18.02 7.51
C ASP A 56 6.36 -17.59 6.16
N ASN A 57 7.66 -17.91 5.97
CA ASN A 57 8.38 -17.46 4.79
C ASN A 57 7.82 -18.01 3.48
N ASP A 58 7.34 -19.24 3.47
CA ASP A 58 6.76 -19.83 2.26
C ASP A 58 5.48 -19.10 1.84
N THR A 59 4.63 -18.77 2.82
CA THR A 59 3.40 -18.03 2.56
C THR A 59 3.72 -16.62 2.08
N LYS A 60 4.67 -15.93 2.71
CA LYS A 60 5.13 -14.61 2.26
C LYS A 60 5.61 -14.67 0.81
N HIS A 61 6.44 -15.66 0.49
CA HIS A 61 6.99 -15.81 -0.86
C HIS A 61 5.88 -15.98 -1.87
N ASP A 62 4.90 -16.85 -1.60
CA ASP A 62 3.78 -17.10 -2.50
C ASP A 62 2.95 -15.83 -2.72
N ILE A 63 2.64 -15.11 -1.65
CA ILE A 63 1.86 -13.87 -1.73
C ILE A 63 2.61 -12.84 -2.56
N LEU A 64 3.88 -12.61 -2.25
CA LEU A 64 4.68 -11.61 -2.94
C LEU A 64 4.88 -11.94 -4.42
N MET A 65 5.02 -13.22 -4.76
CA MET A 65 5.10 -13.64 -6.15
C MET A 65 3.80 -13.37 -6.90
N GLN A 66 2.66 -13.67 -6.29
CA GLN A 66 1.36 -13.39 -6.89
C GLN A 66 1.12 -11.88 -7.05
N VAL A 67 1.48 -11.08 -6.05
CA VAL A 67 1.35 -9.62 -6.12
C VAL A 67 2.26 -9.07 -7.22
N SER A 68 3.49 -9.59 -7.33
CA SER A 68 4.41 -9.20 -8.39
C SER A 68 3.81 -9.39 -9.77
N GLU A 69 3.13 -10.52 -9.99
CA GLU A 69 2.44 -10.77 -11.26
C GLU A 69 1.29 -9.79 -11.48
N LEU A 70 0.52 -9.49 -10.43
CA LEU A 70 -0.59 -8.53 -10.53
C LEU A 70 -0.12 -7.12 -10.88
N LEU A 71 1.09 -6.74 -10.45
CA LEU A 71 1.65 -5.42 -10.73
C LEU A 71 2.07 -5.24 -12.19
N LYS A 72 2.22 -6.33 -12.94
CA LYS A 72 2.60 -6.28 -14.37
C LYS A 72 1.42 -5.95 -15.28
N HIS A 73 0.21 -5.95 -14.75
CA HIS A 73 -1.03 -5.72 -15.49
C HIS A 73 -1.83 -4.62 -14.81
N PRO A 74 -2.91 -4.11 -15.41
CA PRO A 74 -3.83 -3.22 -14.69
C PRO A 74 -4.24 -3.90 -13.39
N PHE A 75 -4.10 -3.19 -12.28
CA PHE A 75 -4.21 -3.81 -10.97
C PHE A 75 -5.64 -4.25 -10.65
N ASN A 76 -5.81 -5.52 -10.29
CA ASN A 76 -7.09 -6.11 -9.91
C ASN A 76 -7.16 -6.27 -8.39
N GLU A 77 -7.98 -5.45 -7.75
CA GLU A 77 -8.12 -5.46 -6.29
C GLU A 77 -8.63 -6.81 -5.77
N GLU A 78 -9.60 -7.41 -6.44
CA GLU A 78 -10.14 -8.70 -6.03
C GLU A 78 -9.08 -9.80 -6.05
N ALA A 79 -8.26 -9.80 -7.11
CA ALA A 79 -7.18 -10.78 -7.22
C ALA A 79 -6.15 -10.57 -6.11
N TYR A 80 -5.87 -9.32 -5.75
CA TYR A 80 -4.95 -9.00 -4.66
C TYR A 80 -5.48 -9.53 -3.33
N ILE A 81 -6.72 -9.25 -3.01
CA ILE A 81 -7.34 -9.71 -1.75
C ILE A 81 -7.35 -11.24 -1.71
N THR A 82 -7.65 -11.88 -2.84
CA THR A 82 -7.63 -13.34 -2.94
C THR A 82 -6.22 -13.89 -2.70
N ALA A 83 -5.20 -13.23 -3.24
CA ALA A 83 -3.80 -13.62 -3.06
C ALA A 83 -3.37 -13.55 -1.58
N LEU A 84 -3.86 -12.56 -0.84
CA LEU A 84 -3.59 -12.46 0.60
C LEU A 84 -4.22 -13.62 1.38
N GLY A 85 -5.38 -14.10 0.93
CA GLY A 85 -6.08 -15.18 1.61
C GLY A 85 -6.39 -14.84 3.07
N SER A 86 -6.12 -15.78 3.97
CA SER A 86 -6.36 -15.55 5.41
C SER A 86 -5.40 -14.55 6.03
N VAL A 87 -4.28 -14.28 5.38
CA VAL A 87 -3.28 -13.32 5.88
C VAL A 87 -3.85 -11.91 5.92
N LYS A 88 -4.86 -11.59 5.09
CA LYS A 88 -5.47 -10.26 5.06
C LYS A 88 -5.96 -9.81 6.43
N GLU A 89 -6.40 -10.74 7.27
CA GLU A 89 -6.91 -10.41 8.60
C GLU A 89 -5.83 -9.89 9.54
N LYS A 90 -4.56 -10.16 9.21
CA LYS A 90 -3.40 -9.71 9.98
C LYS A 90 -2.80 -8.42 9.46
N MET A 91 -3.29 -7.93 8.32
CA MET A 91 -2.67 -6.79 7.63
C MET A 91 -3.29 -5.47 8.05
N PRO A 92 -2.46 -4.41 8.16
CA PRO A 92 -2.96 -3.07 8.46
C PRO A 92 -3.67 -2.46 7.26
N GLU A 93 -4.35 -1.34 7.50
CA GLU A 93 -5.07 -0.61 6.46
C GLU A 93 -4.19 -0.27 5.26
N VAL A 94 -2.94 0.13 5.50
CA VAL A 94 -2.03 0.52 4.41
C VAL A 94 -1.88 -0.62 3.39
N THR A 95 -1.77 -1.86 3.85
CA THR A 95 -1.61 -3.03 2.98
C THR A 95 -2.92 -3.38 2.29
N LEU A 96 -4.04 -3.33 3.00
CA LEU A 96 -5.34 -3.68 2.43
C LEU A 96 -5.78 -2.71 1.34
N ARG A 97 -5.31 -1.47 1.39
CA ARG A 97 -5.70 -0.42 0.45
C ARG A 97 -4.69 -0.17 -0.66
N ILE A 98 -3.81 -1.13 -0.96
CA ILE A 98 -2.77 -0.93 -1.98
C ILE A 98 -3.36 -0.52 -3.34
N ALA A 99 -4.56 -1.02 -3.67
CA ALA A 99 -5.23 -0.64 -4.93
C ALA A 99 -5.49 0.86 -5.01
N ASP A 100 -5.83 1.48 -3.88
CA ASP A 100 -6.06 2.93 -3.82
C ASP A 100 -4.77 3.71 -4.08
N TRP A 101 -3.65 3.25 -3.52
CA TRP A 101 -2.36 3.92 -3.69
C TRP A 101 -1.82 3.76 -5.12
N ILE A 102 -1.97 2.57 -5.68
CA ILE A 102 -1.45 2.25 -7.01
C ILE A 102 -2.16 3.01 -8.12
N GLN A 103 -3.43 3.40 -7.95
CA GLN A 103 -4.17 4.08 -9.01
C GLN A 103 -3.55 5.40 -9.47
N VAL A 104 -2.64 5.96 -8.66
CA VAL A 104 -1.91 7.20 -8.98
C VAL A 104 -0.64 6.90 -9.79
N CYS A 105 -0.11 5.71 -9.64
CA CYS A 105 1.18 5.33 -10.26
C CYS A 105 1.07 5.03 -11.76
#